data_0219e1a7100f6ca46f635da9804a5da8
#
_entry.id   0219e1a7100f6ca46f635da9804a5da8
#
_cell.length_a   1.000
_cell.length_b   1.000
_cell.length_c   1.000
_cell.angle_alpha   90.00
_cell.angle_beta   90.00
_cell.angle_gamma   90.00
#
_symmetry.space_group_name_H-M   'P 1'
#
loop_
_entity.id
_entity.type
_entity.pdbx_description
1 polymer ?
#
loop_
_entity_poly.entity_id
_entity_poly.type
_entity_poly.pdbx_seq_one_letter_code
_entity_poly.pdbx_strand_id
1 'polypeptide(L)'
;MPTRRTALITGPTAGIGLSFAKALSERGYDLVLVARDRQRLDELAAELRTGHAVEVEVLPADLAERADLAVVESRLSDESRPVELLVNNAGFGHRRPFLDNNIEEEQQMLDVLVTAVLRLSHAGVRPMAARGHGAVINVASVAAFLPLGTYSAAKAYVVSFSRWLDLTYRGQGVRSMALCPGFVRTEFHHRMGVGRGSAPGWMWLDPDRVVREALADLDRGRSISVPSRRYKLLAAFARCPPASVQASFRGLARR
;
A
#
# COMPACT_ATOMS: atom_id res chain seq x y z
N MET A 1 22.27 -23.18 3.00
CA MET A 1 21.26 -22.57 3.86
C MET A 1 20.06 -22.22 2.98
N PRO A 2 18.81 -22.39 3.42
CA PRO A 2 17.70 -21.94 2.62
C PRO A 2 17.85 -20.42 2.40
N THR A 3 17.74 -19.99 1.15
CA THR A 3 17.78 -18.56 0.80
C THR A 3 16.64 -17.86 1.54
N ARG A 4 16.96 -16.82 2.32
CA ARG A 4 15.94 -16.01 3.01
C ARG A 4 15.05 -15.32 1.96
N ARG A 5 13.77 -15.22 2.27
CA ARG A 5 12.82 -14.51 1.42
C ARG A 5 13.04 -13.00 1.56
N THR A 6 12.94 -12.27 0.47
CA THR A 6 13.09 -10.81 0.46
C THR A 6 11.75 -10.13 0.23
N ALA A 7 11.47 -9.07 0.99
CA ALA A 7 10.32 -8.19 0.76
C ALA A 7 10.78 -6.78 0.40
N LEU A 8 10.17 -6.18 -0.63
CA LEU A 8 10.36 -4.76 -0.95
C LEU A 8 9.16 -3.96 -0.49
N ILE A 9 9.40 -2.89 0.29
CA ILE A 9 8.36 -2.06 0.88
C ILE A 9 8.55 -0.61 0.48
N THR A 10 7.55 0.00 -0.13
CA THR A 10 7.55 1.43 -0.42
C THR A 10 6.91 2.23 0.71
N GLY A 11 7.49 3.36 1.11
CA GLY A 11 7.04 4.21 2.21
C GLY A 11 7.13 3.54 3.59
N PRO A 12 8.27 2.87 3.96
CA PRO A 12 8.40 2.13 5.22
C PRO A 12 8.69 3.02 6.43
N THR A 13 8.94 4.31 6.25
CA THR A 13 9.45 5.21 7.31
C THR A 13 8.38 5.65 8.33
N ALA A 14 7.11 5.32 8.09
CA ALA A 14 6.01 5.66 9.01
C ALA A 14 4.78 4.75 8.81
N GLY A 15 3.91 4.72 9.79
CA GLY A 15 2.56 4.15 9.72
C GLY A 15 2.50 2.70 9.27
N ILE A 16 1.64 2.40 8.29
CA ILE A 16 1.41 1.03 7.80
C ILE A 16 2.70 0.43 7.21
N GLY A 17 3.49 1.22 6.47
CA GLY A 17 4.75 0.76 5.89
C GLY A 17 5.78 0.37 6.96
N LEU A 18 5.88 1.16 8.03
CA LEU A 18 6.74 0.84 9.17
C LEU A 18 6.28 -0.45 9.87
N SER A 19 4.98 -0.61 10.07
CA SER A 19 4.44 -1.85 10.64
C SER A 19 4.67 -3.06 9.74
N PHE A 20 4.63 -2.90 8.39
CA PHE A 20 5.03 -3.97 7.48
C PHE A 20 6.52 -4.31 7.60
N ALA A 21 7.41 -3.31 7.67
CA ALA A 21 8.84 -3.54 7.81
C ALA A 21 9.15 -4.35 9.09
N LYS A 22 8.55 -3.96 10.22
CA LYS A 22 8.69 -4.67 11.50
C LYS A 22 8.12 -6.09 11.44
N ALA A 23 6.87 -6.25 11.00
CA ALA A 23 6.22 -7.56 10.96
C ALA A 23 6.88 -8.54 9.97
N LEU A 24 7.46 -8.05 8.88
CA LEU A 24 8.14 -8.91 7.92
C LEU A 24 9.56 -9.28 8.39
N SER A 25 10.28 -8.37 9.05
CA SER A 25 11.56 -8.72 9.70
C SER A 25 11.38 -9.75 10.82
N GLU A 26 10.33 -9.64 11.64
CA GLU A 26 9.94 -10.66 12.63
C GLU A 26 9.64 -12.03 11.99
N ARG A 27 9.14 -12.04 10.75
CA ARG A 27 8.90 -13.26 9.96
C ARG A 27 10.16 -13.78 9.24
N GLY A 28 11.32 -13.15 9.45
CA GLY A 28 12.62 -13.54 8.89
C GLY A 28 12.78 -13.16 7.41
N TYR A 29 12.07 -12.16 6.91
CA TYR A 29 12.33 -11.61 5.59
C TYR A 29 13.51 -10.64 5.64
N ASP A 30 14.41 -10.75 4.66
CA ASP A 30 15.29 -9.66 4.30
C ASP A 30 14.49 -8.55 3.62
N LEU A 31 14.90 -7.30 3.76
CA LEU A 31 14.07 -6.16 3.37
C LEU A 31 14.78 -5.25 2.36
N VAL A 32 14.03 -4.73 1.40
CA VAL A 32 14.40 -3.58 0.58
C VAL A 32 13.46 -2.44 0.95
N LEU A 33 14.00 -1.37 1.54
CA LEU A 33 13.24 -0.23 2.03
C LEU A 33 13.33 0.93 1.05
N VAL A 34 12.20 1.37 0.50
CA VAL A 34 12.12 2.42 -0.53
C VAL A 34 11.35 3.63 0.00
N ALA A 35 12.02 4.77 0.14
CA ALA A 35 11.42 6.07 0.45
C ALA A 35 12.36 7.21 0.03
N ARG A 36 11.91 8.47 0.12
CA ARG A 36 12.72 9.65 -0.25
C ARG A 36 13.78 10.00 0.79
N ASP A 37 13.43 9.87 2.06
CA ASP A 37 14.26 10.28 3.18
C ASP A 37 15.28 9.19 3.52
N ARG A 38 16.50 9.37 3.01
CA ARG A 38 17.61 8.44 3.21
C ARG A 38 17.95 8.26 4.69
N GLN A 39 17.98 9.35 5.45
CA GLN A 39 18.36 9.29 6.86
C GLN A 39 17.38 8.41 7.64
N ARG A 40 16.05 8.64 7.48
CA ARG A 40 15.02 7.80 8.12
C ARG A 40 15.09 6.33 7.68
N LEU A 41 15.48 6.08 6.42
CA LEU A 41 15.68 4.70 5.96
C LEU A 41 16.88 4.03 6.63
N ASP A 42 18.00 4.74 6.75
CA ASP A 42 19.23 4.24 7.38
C ASP A 42 19.00 3.96 8.88
N GLU A 43 18.30 4.85 9.58
CA GLU A 43 17.90 4.68 10.98
C GLU A 43 17.01 3.42 11.17
N LEU A 44 15.97 3.27 10.33
CA LEU A 44 15.09 2.11 10.36
C LEU A 44 15.85 0.82 10.02
N ALA A 45 16.74 0.85 9.03
CA ALA A 45 17.53 -0.31 8.64
C ALA A 45 18.44 -0.77 9.78
N ALA A 46 19.06 0.16 10.51
CA ALA A 46 19.88 -0.15 11.68
C ALA A 46 19.05 -0.80 12.81
N GLU A 47 17.85 -0.25 13.10
CA GLU A 47 16.92 -0.83 14.08
C GLU A 47 16.56 -2.27 13.72
N LEU A 48 16.16 -2.52 12.45
CA LEU A 48 15.69 -3.83 12.02
C LEU A 48 16.80 -4.88 11.97
N ARG A 49 18.01 -4.50 11.51
CA ARG A 49 19.18 -5.41 11.51
C ARG A 49 19.54 -5.83 12.93
N THR A 50 19.50 -4.90 13.87
CA THR A 50 19.85 -5.19 15.28
C THR A 50 18.77 -6.04 15.95
N GLY A 51 17.48 -5.75 15.68
CA GLY A 51 16.36 -6.40 16.35
C GLY A 51 16.03 -7.80 15.85
N HIS A 52 16.28 -8.10 14.56
CA HIS A 52 15.75 -9.32 13.92
C HIS A 52 16.75 -10.14 13.12
N ALA A 53 18.04 -9.77 13.12
CA ALA A 53 19.11 -10.46 12.40
C ALA A 53 18.79 -10.70 10.91
N VAL A 54 18.19 -9.72 10.23
CA VAL A 54 17.84 -9.71 8.80
C VAL A 54 18.73 -8.75 8.03
N GLU A 55 18.91 -9.02 6.72
CA GLU A 55 19.56 -8.07 5.83
C GLU A 55 18.56 -6.99 5.41
N VAL A 56 19.03 -5.74 5.35
CA VAL A 56 18.19 -4.60 4.95
C VAL A 56 18.93 -3.75 3.93
N GLU A 57 18.41 -3.70 2.72
CA GLU A 57 18.86 -2.82 1.64
C GLU A 57 18.09 -1.49 1.72
N VAL A 58 18.80 -0.37 1.69
CA VAL A 58 18.22 0.99 1.65
C VAL A 58 18.29 1.51 0.23
N LEU A 59 17.12 1.86 -0.33
CA LEU A 59 16.99 2.35 -1.70
C LEU A 59 16.22 3.68 -1.72
N PRO A 60 16.91 4.83 -1.58
CA PRO A 60 16.27 6.13 -1.63
C PRO A 60 15.71 6.39 -3.03
N ALA A 61 14.40 6.73 -3.11
CA ALA A 61 13.73 7.02 -4.37
C ALA A 61 12.47 7.87 -4.14
N ASP A 62 12.24 8.86 -5.01
CA ASP A 62 10.95 9.51 -5.17
C ASP A 62 10.15 8.81 -6.26
N LEU A 63 9.07 8.14 -5.88
CA LEU A 63 8.25 7.36 -6.81
C LEU A 63 7.43 8.22 -7.79
N ALA A 64 7.39 9.54 -7.62
CA ALA A 64 6.86 10.46 -8.61
C ALA A 64 7.89 10.77 -9.71
N GLU A 65 9.20 10.59 -9.42
CA GLU A 65 10.28 10.85 -10.35
C GLU A 65 10.58 9.62 -11.20
N ARG A 66 10.55 9.80 -12.52
CA ARG A 66 10.69 8.69 -13.48
C ARG A 66 12.02 7.94 -13.37
N ALA A 67 13.11 8.67 -13.15
CA ALA A 67 14.45 8.10 -13.02
C ALA A 67 14.56 7.23 -11.75
N ASP A 68 14.07 7.73 -10.62
CA ASP A 68 14.09 7.02 -9.34
C ASP A 68 13.20 5.77 -9.38
N LEU A 69 12.00 5.91 -9.98
CA LEU A 69 11.08 4.78 -10.15
C LEU A 69 11.74 3.67 -10.98
N ALA A 70 12.50 4.00 -12.04
CA ALA A 70 13.22 3.04 -12.87
C ALA A 70 14.30 2.27 -12.09
N VAL A 71 14.95 2.88 -11.10
CA VAL A 71 15.90 2.20 -10.20
C VAL A 71 15.19 1.13 -9.38
N VAL A 72 14.00 1.44 -8.83
CA VAL A 72 13.22 0.47 -8.05
C VAL A 72 12.69 -0.66 -8.95
N GLU A 73 12.25 -0.35 -10.19
CA GLU A 73 11.87 -1.35 -11.19
C GLU A 73 13.02 -2.31 -11.52
N SER A 74 14.23 -1.77 -11.73
CA SER A 74 15.44 -2.56 -11.98
C SER A 74 15.73 -3.49 -10.79
N ARG A 75 15.60 -2.99 -9.55
CA ARG A 75 15.79 -3.81 -8.35
C ARG A 75 14.77 -4.96 -8.24
N LEU A 76 13.50 -4.71 -8.60
CA LEU A 76 12.45 -5.73 -8.63
C LEU A 76 12.66 -6.79 -9.71
N SER A 77 13.27 -6.40 -10.83
CA SER A 77 13.54 -7.27 -11.97
C SER A 77 14.85 -8.05 -11.85
N ASP A 78 15.64 -7.83 -10.80
CA ASP A 78 16.92 -8.50 -10.57
C ASP A 78 16.70 -9.96 -10.11
N GLU A 79 16.83 -10.89 -11.03
CA GLU A 79 16.63 -12.32 -10.78
C GLU A 79 17.73 -12.93 -9.88
N SER A 80 18.90 -12.28 -9.77
CA SER A 80 19.99 -12.74 -8.89
C SER A 80 19.69 -12.46 -7.42
N ARG A 81 18.83 -11.49 -7.12
CA ARG A 81 18.38 -11.10 -5.78
C ARG A 81 16.85 -11.02 -5.73
N PRO A 82 16.15 -12.17 -5.81
CA PRO A 82 14.72 -12.23 -6.01
C PRO A 82 13.94 -11.56 -4.86
N VAL A 83 12.86 -10.84 -5.22
CA VAL A 83 11.89 -10.29 -4.26
C VAL A 83 10.64 -11.17 -4.30
N GLU A 84 10.30 -11.80 -3.16
CA GLU A 84 9.12 -12.67 -3.03
C GLU A 84 7.85 -11.91 -2.65
N LEU A 85 7.99 -10.77 -1.96
CA LEU A 85 6.85 -9.95 -1.55
C LEU A 85 7.10 -8.49 -1.89
N LEU A 86 6.25 -7.93 -2.74
CA LEU A 86 6.19 -6.49 -3.00
C LEU A 86 5.05 -5.86 -2.17
N VAL A 87 5.37 -4.83 -1.38
CA VAL A 87 4.38 -4.03 -0.65
C VAL A 87 4.37 -2.61 -1.22
N ASN A 88 3.44 -2.31 -2.12
CA ASN A 88 3.17 -0.98 -2.63
C ASN A 88 2.34 -0.21 -1.59
N ASN A 89 3.03 0.48 -0.67
CA ASN A 89 2.40 1.19 0.44
C ASN A 89 2.58 2.71 0.34
N ALA A 90 3.60 3.21 -0.34
CA ALA A 90 3.82 4.65 -0.48
C ALA A 90 2.56 5.37 -0.97
N GLY A 91 2.28 6.52 -0.39
CA GLY A 91 1.11 7.30 -0.79
C GLY A 91 0.85 8.49 0.11
N PHE A 92 0.12 9.43 -0.44
CA PHE A 92 -0.37 10.62 0.24
C PHE A 92 -1.72 11.02 -0.38
N GLY A 93 -2.38 12.03 0.16
CA GLY A 93 -3.61 12.57 -0.40
C GLY A 93 -3.71 14.06 -0.12
N HIS A 94 -4.59 14.75 -0.83
CA HIS A 94 -4.86 16.17 -0.67
C HIS A 94 -6.14 16.39 0.13
N ARG A 95 -6.17 17.48 0.89
CA ARG A 95 -7.34 17.87 1.69
C ARG A 95 -8.21 18.89 0.98
N ARG A 96 -7.60 19.71 0.12
CA ARG A 96 -8.31 20.79 -0.57
C ARG A 96 -9.34 20.22 -1.55
N PRO A 97 -10.44 20.92 -1.82
CA PRO A 97 -11.32 20.61 -2.94
C PRO A 97 -10.53 20.51 -4.26
N PHE A 98 -10.97 19.69 -5.18
CA PHE A 98 -10.28 19.42 -6.44
C PHE A 98 -9.86 20.67 -7.21
N LEU A 99 -10.75 21.66 -7.30
CA LEU A 99 -10.49 22.91 -8.03
C LEU A 99 -9.53 23.88 -7.30
N ASP A 100 -9.27 23.64 -6.01
CA ASP A 100 -8.36 24.47 -5.20
C ASP A 100 -6.94 23.88 -5.13
N ASN A 101 -6.75 22.67 -5.67
CA ASN A 101 -5.43 22.06 -5.82
C ASN A 101 -4.77 22.53 -7.12
N ASN A 102 -3.44 22.62 -7.11
CA ASN A 102 -2.69 22.72 -8.34
C ASN A 102 -2.78 21.37 -9.08
N ILE A 103 -2.95 21.43 -10.41
CA ILE A 103 -3.06 20.21 -11.24
C ILE A 103 -1.78 19.35 -11.14
N GLU A 104 -0.62 19.95 -10.95
CA GLU A 104 0.64 19.23 -10.78
C GLU A 104 0.68 18.44 -9.45
N GLU A 105 0.05 18.97 -8.38
CA GLU A 105 -0.09 18.23 -7.11
C GLU A 105 -1.02 17.01 -7.27
N GLU A 106 -2.14 17.16 -8.02
CA GLU A 106 -3.04 16.05 -8.35
C GLU A 106 -2.32 14.99 -9.21
N GLN A 107 -1.56 15.44 -10.22
CA GLN A 107 -0.77 14.55 -11.07
C GLN A 107 0.28 13.78 -10.26
N GLN A 108 1.04 14.48 -9.39
CA GLN A 108 2.02 13.84 -8.53
C GLN A 108 1.39 12.78 -7.61
N MET A 109 0.19 13.04 -7.09
CA MET A 109 -0.56 12.06 -6.32
C MET A 109 -0.89 10.82 -7.17
N LEU A 110 -1.34 11.00 -8.41
CA LEU A 110 -1.61 9.88 -9.32
C LEU A 110 -0.33 9.13 -9.70
N ASP A 111 0.79 9.83 -9.87
CA ASP A 111 2.07 9.19 -10.18
C ASP A 111 2.51 8.24 -9.07
N VAL A 112 2.32 8.60 -7.81
CA VAL A 112 2.64 7.72 -6.68
C VAL A 112 1.56 6.65 -6.46
N LEU A 113 0.26 7.01 -6.51
CA LEU A 113 -0.82 6.10 -6.12
C LEU A 113 -1.23 5.12 -7.24
N VAL A 114 -0.98 5.47 -8.51
CA VAL A 114 -1.40 4.69 -9.68
C VAL A 114 -0.20 4.27 -10.51
N THR A 115 0.55 5.23 -11.05
CA THR A 115 1.65 4.95 -11.98
C THR A 115 2.74 4.09 -11.33
N ALA A 116 3.20 4.45 -10.13
CA ALA A 116 4.20 3.67 -9.41
C ALA A 116 3.67 2.26 -9.07
N VAL A 117 2.43 2.14 -8.59
CA VAL A 117 1.81 0.83 -8.27
C VAL A 117 1.75 -0.06 -9.51
N LEU A 118 1.32 0.48 -10.66
CA LEU A 118 1.27 -0.26 -11.92
C LEU A 118 2.67 -0.76 -12.33
N ARG A 119 3.64 0.15 -12.34
CA ARG A 119 4.99 -0.12 -12.85
C ARG A 119 5.79 -1.06 -11.96
N LEU A 120 5.76 -0.85 -10.64
CA LEU A 120 6.43 -1.72 -9.68
C LEU A 120 5.78 -3.11 -9.64
N SER A 121 4.45 -3.19 -9.75
CA SER A 121 3.77 -4.48 -9.87
C SER A 121 4.18 -5.20 -11.15
N HIS A 122 4.27 -4.50 -12.29
CA HIS A 122 4.72 -5.10 -13.55
C HIS A 122 6.16 -5.63 -13.45
N ALA A 123 7.08 -4.84 -12.89
CA ALA A 123 8.48 -5.22 -12.71
C ALA A 123 8.63 -6.43 -11.76
N GLY A 124 7.85 -6.48 -10.67
CA GLY A 124 7.92 -7.55 -9.68
C GLY A 124 7.19 -8.83 -10.09
N VAL A 125 6.00 -8.72 -10.71
CA VAL A 125 5.17 -9.89 -11.09
C VAL A 125 5.85 -10.73 -12.18
N ARG A 126 6.57 -10.10 -13.10
CA ARG A 126 7.24 -10.81 -14.20
C ARG A 126 8.22 -11.87 -13.72
N PRO A 127 9.24 -11.58 -12.90
CA PRO A 127 10.13 -12.59 -12.35
C PRO A 127 9.43 -13.52 -11.34
N MET A 128 8.40 -13.05 -10.61
CA MET A 128 7.61 -13.90 -9.72
C MET A 128 6.88 -15.00 -10.51
N ALA A 129 6.24 -14.66 -11.62
CA ALA A 129 5.54 -15.61 -12.48
C ALA A 129 6.51 -16.60 -13.13
N ALA A 130 7.69 -16.12 -13.58
CA ALA A 130 8.72 -16.99 -14.17
C ALA A 130 9.23 -18.08 -13.21
N ARG A 131 9.38 -17.76 -11.91
CA ARG A 131 9.80 -18.72 -10.88
C ARG A 131 8.66 -19.48 -10.19
N GLY A 132 7.39 -19.17 -10.52
CA GLY A 132 6.22 -19.88 -10.03
C GLY A 132 5.79 -19.51 -8.60
N HIS A 133 6.34 -18.45 -7.99
CA HIS A 133 5.95 -17.99 -6.66
C HIS A 133 6.24 -16.50 -6.44
N GLY A 134 5.39 -15.84 -5.66
CA GLY A 134 5.54 -14.47 -5.24
C GLY A 134 4.21 -13.84 -4.81
N ALA A 135 4.28 -12.66 -4.21
CA ALA A 135 3.09 -11.94 -3.79
C ALA A 135 3.25 -10.42 -3.92
N VAL A 136 2.12 -9.75 -4.15
CA VAL A 136 2.02 -8.29 -4.17
C VAL A 136 0.90 -7.84 -3.23
N ILE A 137 1.21 -6.95 -2.29
CA ILE A 137 0.22 -6.22 -1.50
C ILE A 137 0.19 -4.79 -1.98
N ASN A 138 -0.95 -4.34 -2.49
CA ASN A 138 -1.18 -2.96 -2.86
C ASN A 138 -2.04 -2.27 -1.80
N VAL A 139 -1.50 -1.26 -1.12
CA VAL A 139 -2.26 -0.52 -0.09
C VAL A 139 -3.24 0.44 -0.74
N ALA A 140 -4.49 0.03 -0.76
CA ALA A 140 -5.64 0.83 -1.18
C ALA A 140 -6.24 1.60 0.00
N SER A 141 -7.56 1.68 0.10
CA SER A 141 -8.32 2.28 1.19
C SER A 141 -9.79 1.85 1.11
N VAL A 142 -10.54 1.91 2.20
CA VAL A 142 -12.02 1.84 2.13
C VAL A 142 -12.62 3.00 1.34
N ALA A 143 -11.91 4.12 1.19
CA ALA A 143 -12.29 5.23 0.32
C ALA A 143 -12.45 4.80 -1.15
N ALA A 144 -11.79 3.73 -1.57
CA ALA A 144 -11.95 3.13 -2.90
C ALA A 144 -13.40 2.75 -3.25
N PHE A 145 -14.25 2.57 -2.26
CA PHE A 145 -15.65 2.19 -2.44
C PHE A 145 -16.62 3.38 -2.40
N LEU A 146 -16.10 4.59 -2.30
CA LEU A 146 -16.87 5.83 -2.16
C LEU A 146 -16.40 6.88 -3.19
N PRO A 147 -17.29 7.66 -3.81
CA PRO A 147 -16.90 8.70 -4.76
C PRO A 147 -16.48 10.00 -4.02
N LEU A 148 -15.29 9.98 -3.38
CA LEU A 148 -14.78 11.06 -2.54
C LEU A 148 -13.61 11.84 -3.17
N GLY A 149 -13.57 11.98 -4.50
CA GLY A 149 -12.53 12.71 -5.22
C GLY A 149 -11.45 11.84 -5.85
N THR A 150 -10.38 12.47 -6.32
CA THR A 150 -9.29 11.86 -7.09
C THR A 150 -8.53 10.78 -6.31
N TYR A 151 -8.29 11.00 -5.01
CA TYR A 151 -7.72 9.98 -4.13
C TYR A 151 -8.55 8.69 -4.12
N SER A 152 -9.88 8.80 -3.98
CA SER A 152 -10.77 7.64 -3.99
C SER A 152 -10.77 6.93 -5.34
N ALA A 153 -10.73 7.67 -6.44
CA ALA A 153 -10.63 7.12 -7.79
C ALA A 153 -9.31 6.37 -7.98
N ALA A 154 -8.18 6.93 -7.53
CA ALA A 154 -6.88 6.26 -7.53
C ALA A 154 -6.91 4.95 -6.71
N LYS A 155 -7.49 4.97 -5.51
CA LYS A 155 -7.61 3.77 -4.67
C LYS A 155 -8.60 2.73 -5.24
N ALA A 156 -9.63 3.15 -5.97
CA ALA A 156 -10.53 2.26 -6.71
C ALA A 156 -9.79 1.55 -7.86
N TYR A 157 -8.94 2.28 -8.59
CA TYR A 157 -8.03 1.67 -9.57
C TYR A 157 -7.17 0.58 -8.92
N VAL A 158 -6.52 0.86 -7.80
CA VAL A 158 -5.66 -0.10 -7.07
C VAL A 158 -6.43 -1.36 -6.67
N VAL A 159 -7.67 -1.23 -6.20
CA VAL A 159 -8.52 -2.40 -5.85
C VAL A 159 -8.83 -3.23 -7.09
N SER A 160 -9.27 -2.61 -8.17
CA SER A 160 -9.59 -3.31 -9.43
C SER A 160 -8.37 -3.99 -10.02
N PHE A 161 -7.25 -3.29 -10.09
CA PHE A 161 -5.98 -3.77 -10.60
C PHE A 161 -5.44 -4.97 -9.80
N SER A 162 -5.44 -4.89 -8.47
CA SER A 162 -4.96 -5.99 -7.61
C SER A 162 -5.80 -7.26 -7.78
N ARG A 163 -7.12 -7.12 -7.90
CA ARG A 163 -8.01 -8.25 -8.15
C ARG A 163 -7.74 -8.89 -9.51
N TRP A 164 -7.58 -8.09 -10.53
CA TRP A 164 -7.25 -8.57 -11.86
C TRP A 164 -5.91 -9.30 -11.88
N LEU A 165 -4.86 -8.75 -11.25
CA LEU A 165 -3.55 -9.41 -11.11
C LEU A 165 -3.69 -10.78 -10.42
N ASP A 166 -4.41 -10.86 -9.30
CA ASP A 166 -4.60 -12.11 -8.57
C ASP A 166 -5.33 -13.16 -9.42
N LEU A 167 -6.39 -12.77 -10.12
CA LEU A 167 -7.14 -13.68 -11.00
C LEU A 167 -6.29 -14.18 -12.17
N THR A 168 -5.48 -13.31 -12.75
CA THR A 168 -4.70 -13.61 -13.97
C THR A 168 -3.48 -14.47 -13.66
N TYR A 169 -2.74 -14.15 -12.58
CA TYR A 169 -1.42 -14.73 -12.31
C TYR A 169 -1.40 -15.74 -11.17
N ARG A 170 -2.52 -15.99 -10.50
CA ARG A 170 -2.64 -17.01 -9.45
C ARG A 170 -2.25 -18.40 -9.95
N GLY A 171 -2.66 -18.78 -11.16
CA GLY A 171 -2.28 -20.04 -11.80
C GLY A 171 -0.78 -20.19 -12.09
N GLN A 172 -0.05 -19.06 -12.09
CA GLN A 172 1.40 -18.98 -12.22
C GLN A 172 2.11 -18.79 -10.87
N GLY A 173 1.43 -19.07 -9.76
CA GLY A 173 1.99 -18.99 -8.41
C GLY A 173 2.11 -17.58 -7.83
N VAL A 174 1.60 -16.54 -8.51
CA VAL A 174 1.65 -15.15 -8.01
C VAL A 174 0.31 -14.77 -7.37
N ARG A 175 0.39 -14.22 -6.16
CA ARG A 175 -0.76 -13.71 -5.43
C ARG A 175 -0.76 -12.17 -5.47
N SER A 176 -1.93 -11.58 -5.57
CA SER A 176 -2.06 -10.13 -5.42
C SER A 176 -3.24 -9.78 -4.52
N MET A 177 -3.03 -8.81 -3.63
CA MET A 177 -4.04 -8.41 -2.66
C MET A 177 -4.13 -6.89 -2.55
N ALA A 178 -5.35 -6.35 -2.64
CA ALA A 178 -5.64 -4.99 -2.23
C ALA A 178 -5.88 -4.93 -0.72
N LEU A 179 -5.05 -4.21 0.01
CA LEU A 179 -5.28 -3.88 1.41
C LEU A 179 -6.09 -2.59 1.50
N CYS A 180 -7.31 -2.67 2.04
CA CYS A 180 -8.25 -1.56 2.13
C CYS A 180 -8.47 -1.15 3.61
N PRO A 181 -7.54 -0.45 4.26
CA PRO A 181 -7.72 0.02 5.62
C PRO A 181 -8.74 1.17 5.68
N GLY A 182 -9.37 1.34 6.85
CA GLY A 182 -10.08 2.56 7.23
C GLY A 182 -9.13 3.62 7.78
N PHE A 183 -9.61 4.41 8.75
CA PHE A 183 -8.76 5.36 9.46
C PHE A 183 -7.71 4.61 10.30
N VAL A 184 -6.42 4.90 10.07
CA VAL A 184 -5.29 4.28 10.79
C VAL A 184 -4.51 5.37 11.52
N ARG A 185 -4.11 5.14 12.75
CA ARG A 185 -3.31 6.07 13.57
C ARG A 185 -1.89 6.18 13.04
N THR A 186 -1.71 7.04 12.02
CA THR A 186 -0.44 7.25 11.33
C THR A 186 -0.21 8.73 11.04
N GLU A 187 1.01 9.10 10.67
CA GLU A 187 1.33 10.45 10.18
C GLU A 187 0.58 10.82 8.89
N PHE A 188 0.04 9.85 8.16
CA PHE A 188 -0.69 10.07 6.90
C PHE A 188 -1.83 11.08 7.08
N HIS A 189 -2.70 10.86 8.08
CA HIS A 189 -3.82 11.76 8.35
C HIS A 189 -3.36 13.13 8.84
N HIS A 190 -2.28 13.17 9.61
CA HIS A 190 -1.68 14.43 10.07
C HIS A 190 -1.12 15.23 8.88
N ARG A 191 -0.41 14.58 7.96
CA ARG A 191 0.11 15.21 6.73
C ARG A 191 -1.01 15.71 5.81
N MET A 192 -2.15 15.04 5.78
CA MET A 192 -3.36 15.52 5.09
C MET A 192 -4.08 16.65 5.85
N GLY A 193 -3.58 17.08 7.01
CA GLY A 193 -4.27 18.05 7.86
C GLY A 193 -5.60 17.52 8.45
N VAL A 194 -5.82 16.21 8.43
CA VAL A 194 -6.98 15.56 9.03
C VAL A 194 -6.68 15.34 10.51
N GLY A 195 -7.23 16.19 11.38
CA GLY A 195 -7.03 16.08 12.82
C GLY A 195 -7.72 14.84 13.41
N ARG A 196 -7.31 14.47 14.64
CA ARG A 196 -7.93 13.33 15.36
C ARG A 196 -9.44 13.48 15.58
N GLY A 197 -10.00 14.68 15.46
CA GLY A 197 -11.44 14.96 15.54
C GLY A 197 -12.24 14.64 14.27
N SER A 198 -11.59 14.30 13.15
CA SER A 198 -12.25 14.04 11.86
C SER A 198 -13.03 12.73 11.80
N ALA A 199 -12.79 11.81 12.74
CA ALA A 199 -13.54 10.58 12.89
C ALA A 199 -13.64 10.19 14.38
N PRO A 200 -14.73 9.54 14.79
CA PRO A 200 -14.88 9.02 16.15
C PRO A 200 -13.70 8.10 16.54
N GLY A 201 -13.28 8.14 17.79
CA GLY A 201 -12.11 7.39 18.28
C GLY A 201 -12.16 5.89 17.98
N TRP A 202 -13.36 5.30 17.97
CA TRP A 202 -13.58 3.89 17.67
C TRP A 202 -13.32 3.53 16.18
N MET A 203 -13.28 4.49 15.27
CA MET A 203 -12.96 4.27 13.85
C MET A 203 -11.46 4.13 13.61
N TRP A 204 -10.62 4.63 14.52
CA TRP A 204 -9.18 4.60 14.35
C TRP A 204 -8.60 3.22 14.66
N LEU A 205 -7.91 2.65 13.67
CA LEU A 205 -7.22 1.38 13.76
C LEU A 205 -5.75 1.58 14.16
N ASP A 206 -5.23 0.59 14.83
CA ASP A 206 -3.81 0.43 15.09
C ASP A 206 -3.10 -0.13 13.83
N PRO A 207 -1.96 0.45 13.37
CA PRO A 207 -1.28 0.01 12.16
C PRO A 207 -0.73 -1.42 12.24
N ASP A 208 -0.26 -1.87 13.41
CA ASP A 208 0.26 -3.23 13.58
C ASP A 208 -0.86 -4.27 13.46
N ARG A 209 -2.04 -3.93 14.00
CA ARG A 209 -3.22 -4.76 13.80
C ARG A 209 -3.63 -4.84 12.33
N VAL A 210 -3.60 -3.72 11.61
CA VAL A 210 -3.90 -3.66 10.17
C VAL A 210 -2.98 -4.60 9.40
N VAL A 211 -1.69 -4.56 9.69
CA VAL A 211 -0.68 -5.39 9.02
C VAL A 211 -0.82 -6.86 9.39
N ARG A 212 -1.02 -7.20 10.67
CA ARG A 212 -1.27 -8.60 11.07
C ARG A 212 -2.47 -9.20 10.36
N GLU A 213 -3.61 -8.48 10.29
CA GLU A 213 -4.80 -8.94 9.58
C GLU A 213 -4.54 -9.06 8.08
N ALA A 214 -3.79 -8.13 7.47
CA ALA A 214 -3.42 -8.16 6.06
C ALA A 214 -2.57 -9.37 5.70
N LEU A 215 -1.50 -9.63 6.45
CA LEU A 215 -0.62 -10.77 6.23
C LEU A 215 -1.38 -12.10 6.42
N ALA A 216 -2.23 -12.19 7.44
CA ALA A 216 -3.08 -13.37 7.63
C ALA A 216 -4.10 -13.56 6.49
N ASP A 217 -4.64 -12.48 5.92
CA ASP A 217 -5.55 -12.56 4.77
C ASP A 217 -4.79 -12.95 3.49
N LEU A 218 -3.55 -12.49 3.28
CA LEU A 218 -2.68 -12.91 2.20
C LEU A 218 -2.36 -14.41 2.31
N ASP A 219 -1.98 -14.89 3.50
CA ASP A 219 -1.68 -16.30 3.78
C ASP A 219 -2.91 -17.20 3.48
N ARG A 220 -4.13 -16.70 3.71
CA ARG A 220 -5.40 -17.38 3.36
C ARG A 220 -5.78 -17.26 1.89
N GLY A 221 -5.00 -16.58 1.10
CA GLY A 221 -5.24 -16.41 -0.32
C GLY A 221 -6.35 -15.44 -0.70
N ARG A 222 -6.62 -14.41 0.11
CA ARG A 222 -7.60 -13.37 -0.22
C ARG A 222 -7.02 -12.34 -1.17
N SER A 223 -7.80 -11.93 -2.17
CA SER A 223 -7.44 -10.84 -3.09
C SER A 223 -7.82 -9.45 -2.57
N ILE A 224 -8.63 -9.37 -1.52
CA ILE A 224 -8.98 -8.12 -0.82
C ILE A 224 -8.92 -8.37 0.68
N SER A 225 -8.20 -7.51 1.40
CA SER A 225 -8.21 -7.42 2.85
C SER A 225 -8.82 -6.10 3.30
N VAL A 226 -9.86 -6.17 4.14
CA VAL A 226 -10.44 -5.00 4.83
C VAL A 226 -10.25 -5.26 6.33
N PRO A 227 -9.22 -4.68 6.96
CA PRO A 227 -8.98 -4.90 8.39
C PRO A 227 -10.15 -4.40 9.25
N SER A 228 -10.45 -5.14 10.34
CA SER A 228 -11.56 -4.88 11.25
C SER A 228 -12.95 -5.27 10.72
N ARG A 229 -13.72 -5.99 11.56
CA ARG A 229 -15.12 -6.38 11.26
C ARG A 229 -16.02 -5.19 10.93
N ARG A 230 -15.81 -4.06 11.60
CA ARG A 230 -16.57 -2.80 11.40
C ARG A 230 -16.38 -2.27 9.98
N TYR A 231 -15.13 -2.20 9.52
CA TYR A 231 -14.84 -1.75 8.17
C TYR A 231 -15.25 -2.74 7.09
N LYS A 232 -15.28 -4.05 7.38
CA LYS A 232 -15.86 -5.05 6.47
C LYS A 232 -17.34 -4.78 6.21
N LEU A 233 -18.11 -4.46 7.26
CA LEU A 233 -19.52 -4.10 7.14
C LEU A 233 -19.69 -2.79 6.39
N LEU A 234 -18.93 -1.73 6.76
CA LEU A 234 -18.99 -0.43 6.06
C LEU A 234 -18.64 -0.56 4.57
N ALA A 235 -17.60 -1.31 4.24
CA ALA A 235 -17.20 -1.56 2.85
C ALA A 235 -18.25 -2.38 2.08
N ALA A 236 -18.94 -3.32 2.72
CA ALA A 236 -20.04 -4.07 2.09
C ALA A 236 -21.21 -3.14 1.75
N PHE A 237 -21.61 -2.24 2.66
CA PHE A 237 -22.63 -1.23 2.40
C PHE A 237 -22.18 -0.22 1.32
N ALA A 238 -20.94 0.21 1.33
CA ALA A 238 -20.42 1.17 0.35
C ALA A 238 -20.36 0.60 -1.08
N ARG A 239 -20.23 -0.71 -1.24
CA ARG A 239 -20.23 -1.38 -2.56
C ARG A 239 -21.62 -1.47 -3.20
N CYS A 240 -22.67 -1.52 -2.38
CA CYS A 240 -24.07 -1.57 -2.84
C CYS A 240 -24.90 -0.59 -2.03
N PRO A 241 -24.67 0.73 -2.16
CA PRO A 241 -25.41 1.71 -1.37
C PRO A 241 -26.87 1.74 -1.83
N PRO A 242 -27.85 1.74 -0.91
CA PRO A 242 -29.25 2.03 -1.25
C PRO A 242 -29.36 3.35 -2.02
N ALA A 243 -30.32 3.46 -2.92
CA ALA A 243 -30.48 4.65 -3.77
C ALA A 243 -30.60 5.98 -2.96
N SER A 244 -31.20 5.91 -1.77
CA SER A 244 -31.30 7.03 -0.82
C SER A 244 -29.95 7.50 -0.28
N VAL A 245 -28.97 6.58 -0.11
CA VAL A 245 -27.62 6.89 0.38
C VAL A 245 -26.76 7.49 -0.74
N GLN A 246 -26.95 7.05 -2.00
CA GLN A 246 -26.28 7.65 -3.16
C GLN A 246 -26.61 9.14 -3.32
N ALA A 247 -27.84 9.54 -3.02
CA ALA A 247 -28.25 10.96 -3.05
C ALA A 247 -27.54 11.80 -1.97
N SER A 248 -27.28 11.22 -0.79
CA SER A 248 -26.61 11.90 0.33
C SER A 248 -25.12 12.14 0.09
N PHE A 249 -24.45 11.29 -0.71
CA PHE A 249 -23.05 11.49 -1.09
C PHE A 249 -22.84 12.73 -1.99
N ARG A 250 -23.87 13.18 -2.73
CA ARG A 250 -23.81 14.43 -3.50
C ARG A 250 -23.60 15.66 -2.62
N GLY A 251 -24.04 15.61 -1.36
CA GLY A 251 -23.85 16.69 -0.39
C GLY A 251 -22.46 16.69 0.29
N LEU A 252 -21.83 15.52 0.44
CA LEU A 252 -20.47 15.41 1.02
C LEU A 252 -19.35 15.78 0.03
N ALA A 253 -19.57 15.56 -1.26
CA ALA A 253 -18.62 15.93 -2.31
C ALA A 253 -18.57 17.44 -2.62
N ARG A 254 -19.47 18.24 -2.01
CA ARG A 254 -19.57 19.71 -2.19
C ARG A 254 -19.05 20.50 -0.98
N ARG A 255 -18.43 19.86 0.02
CA ARG A 255 -17.86 20.53 1.20
C ARG A 255 -16.32 20.27 1.22
#